data_3178b6c645401fba1486068bc07f3fdb
#
_entry.id   3178b6c645401fba1486068bc07f3fdb
#
_cell.length_a   1.000
_cell.length_b   1.000
_cell.length_c   1.000
_cell.angle_alpha   90.00
_cell.angle_beta   90.00
_cell.angle_gamma   90.00
#
_symmetry.space_group_name_H-M   'P 1'
#
loop_
_entity.id
_entity.type
_entity.pdbx_description
1 polymer ?
#
loop_
_entity_poly.entity_id
_entity_poly.type
_entity_poly.pdbx_seq_one_letter_code
_entity_poly.pdbx_strand_id
1 'polypeptide(L)'
;MTLGDKVGDPVAVTERTESIDVEIAGNYTENERNIVVEMADAGAEPQWTKIVEARQEAALVLTAGFYWAKGNVTLMDGKFAVADKMSDLGLYFRQGSKYGVPSDGGSYAGTAYTPEAVQVALADIPYRQPNTDPCAMIDAGLRTPTYMELFCLYDREDYMNQHVLDGITGMGYLSSDYFMPFCGALELASGQISGKSQFGGYWGLGANYAGEGVIYVLNADYSMVDYDLAGTNMASLRCVKNIRQPSYVSHTPASVTDNASFKLTVKTDPGEFPAYEVDIEAEDGEIRSIDASPSETEVTLTVPKNDEVGNREWRLFINRVYSGISFVQPGKKNYVDTYPTLRRKPPTKRLR
;
A
#
# COMPACT_ATOMS: atom_id res chain seq x y z
N MET A 1 -12.03 -36.44 2.14
CA MET A 1 -10.86 -35.61 1.75
C MET A 1 -10.50 -34.73 2.94
N THR A 2 -9.25 -34.73 3.38
CA THR A 2 -8.76 -33.91 4.49
C THR A 2 -7.77 -32.92 3.91
N LEU A 3 -8.02 -31.63 4.08
CA LEU A 3 -7.15 -30.52 3.62
C LEU A 3 -6.61 -29.79 4.86
N GLY A 4 -5.44 -30.18 5.36
CA GLY A 4 -4.89 -29.63 6.59
C GLY A 4 -5.89 -29.73 7.75
N ASP A 5 -6.14 -28.62 8.47
CA ASP A 5 -7.11 -28.56 9.56
C ASP A 5 -8.58 -28.51 9.10
N LYS A 6 -8.83 -28.51 7.79
CA LYS A 6 -10.18 -28.51 7.21
C LYS A 6 -10.49 -29.88 6.64
N VAL A 7 -11.51 -30.50 7.19
CA VAL A 7 -12.11 -31.72 6.63
C VAL A 7 -13.18 -31.28 5.66
N GLY A 8 -12.98 -31.54 4.37
CA GLY A 8 -14.02 -31.37 3.36
C GLY A 8 -14.98 -32.53 3.36
N ASP A 9 -16.22 -32.31 2.92
CA ASP A 9 -17.18 -33.39 2.73
C ASP A 9 -16.63 -34.42 1.73
N PRO A 10 -16.80 -35.71 1.97
CA PRO A 10 -16.35 -36.74 1.04
C PRO A 10 -17.11 -36.63 -0.28
N VAL A 11 -16.37 -36.57 -1.37
CA VAL A 11 -16.94 -36.57 -2.73
C VAL A 11 -17.11 -38.03 -3.20
N ALA A 12 -18.34 -38.44 -3.48
CA ALA A 12 -18.60 -39.78 -4.06
C ALA A 12 -18.12 -39.81 -5.51
N VAL A 13 -17.24 -40.73 -5.83
CA VAL A 13 -16.72 -40.98 -7.15
C VAL A 13 -17.40 -42.22 -7.76
N THR A 14 -17.98 -42.07 -8.96
CA THR A 14 -18.62 -43.19 -9.61
C THR A 14 -17.60 -44.19 -10.19
N GLU A 15 -17.97 -45.47 -10.33
CA GLU A 15 -17.15 -46.48 -10.93
C GLU A 15 -16.60 -46.05 -12.29
N ARG A 16 -15.28 -46.11 -12.51
CA ARG A 16 -14.50 -45.78 -13.71
C ARG A 16 -13.98 -44.32 -13.81
N THR A 17 -13.86 -43.58 -12.74
CA THR A 17 -13.12 -42.31 -12.76
C THR A 17 -11.62 -42.61 -12.82
N GLU A 18 -10.96 -42.27 -13.94
CA GLU A 18 -9.52 -42.51 -14.14
C GLU A 18 -8.66 -41.46 -13.38
N SER A 19 -9.22 -40.29 -13.14
CA SER A 19 -8.57 -39.20 -12.39
C SER A 19 -9.57 -38.40 -11.58
N ILE A 20 -9.10 -37.85 -10.49
CA ILE A 20 -9.84 -36.89 -9.64
C ILE A 20 -8.97 -35.64 -9.54
N ASP A 21 -9.51 -34.53 -9.99
CA ASP A 21 -8.87 -33.22 -9.83
C ASP A 21 -9.27 -32.64 -8.46
N VAL A 22 -8.27 -32.27 -7.68
CA VAL A 22 -8.45 -31.63 -6.37
C VAL A 22 -7.90 -30.21 -6.47
N GLU A 23 -8.79 -29.22 -6.43
CA GLU A 23 -8.38 -27.82 -6.35
C GLU A 23 -7.92 -27.52 -4.94
N ILE A 24 -6.70 -27.03 -4.79
CA ILE A 24 -6.10 -26.64 -3.53
C ILE A 24 -5.90 -25.13 -3.55
N ALA A 25 -6.54 -24.44 -2.61
CA ALA A 25 -6.38 -23.00 -2.47
C ALA A 25 -4.91 -22.63 -2.21
N GLY A 26 -4.48 -21.45 -2.67
CA GLY A 26 -3.15 -20.92 -2.40
C GLY A 26 -2.84 -20.85 -0.90
N ASN A 27 -1.58 -21.04 -0.53
CA ASN A 27 -1.13 -20.93 0.86
C ASN A 27 -0.67 -19.50 1.15
N TYR A 28 -1.60 -18.60 1.36
CA TYR A 28 -1.32 -17.18 1.66
C TYR A 28 -1.00 -16.95 3.15
N THR A 29 -0.18 -17.85 3.71
CA THR A 29 0.32 -17.75 5.08
C THR A 29 1.84 -17.67 5.09
N GLU A 30 2.40 -17.40 6.24
CA GLU A 30 3.85 -17.38 6.51
C GLU A 30 4.46 -18.77 6.75
N ASN A 31 3.64 -19.80 6.83
CA ASN A 31 4.07 -21.16 7.12
C ASN A 31 3.78 -22.10 5.96
N GLU A 32 4.68 -23.03 5.73
CA GLU A 32 4.38 -24.18 4.86
C GLU A 32 3.26 -25.01 5.44
N ARG A 33 2.51 -25.67 4.58
CA ARG A 33 1.50 -26.63 5.01
C ARG A 33 1.62 -27.97 4.29
N ASN A 34 1.36 -29.04 5.01
CA ASN A 34 1.22 -30.37 4.40
C ASN A 34 -0.23 -30.56 3.97
N ILE A 35 -0.39 -31.09 2.78
CA ILE A 35 -1.68 -31.43 2.20
C ILE A 35 -1.75 -32.95 2.14
N VAL A 36 -2.77 -33.51 2.74
CA VAL A 36 -3.02 -34.96 2.70
C VAL A 36 -4.35 -35.20 2.01
N VAL A 37 -4.30 -35.88 0.87
CA VAL A 37 -5.49 -36.34 0.16
C VAL A 37 -5.65 -37.82 0.44
N GLU A 38 -6.69 -38.19 1.17
CA GLU A 38 -7.03 -39.56 1.47
C GLU A 38 -8.20 -40.01 0.58
N MET A 39 -8.01 -41.09 -0.11
CA MET A 39 -9.02 -41.72 -0.94
C MET A 39 -9.26 -43.13 -0.41
N ALA A 40 -10.51 -43.48 -0.18
CA ALA A 40 -10.91 -44.82 0.27
C ALA A 40 -12.18 -45.26 -0.44
N ASP A 41 -12.45 -46.54 -0.48
CA ASP A 41 -13.74 -47.00 -0.94
C ASP A 41 -14.87 -46.61 0.04
N ALA A 42 -16.10 -46.54 -0.44
CA ALA A 42 -17.24 -46.01 0.31
C ALA A 42 -17.80 -47.02 1.35
N GLY A 43 -17.10 -48.12 1.59
CA GLY A 43 -17.53 -49.11 2.58
C GLY A 43 -17.35 -48.65 4.04
N ALA A 44 -18.15 -49.21 4.95
CA ALA A 44 -17.99 -48.96 6.39
C ALA A 44 -16.61 -49.40 6.93
N GLU A 45 -16.04 -50.42 6.29
CA GLU A 45 -14.65 -50.85 6.46
C GLU A 45 -13.97 -50.82 5.10
N PRO A 46 -13.24 -49.69 4.76
CA PRO A 46 -12.62 -49.56 3.47
C PRO A 46 -11.67 -50.71 3.14
N GLN A 47 -11.85 -51.32 1.99
CA GLN A 47 -10.99 -52.42 1.52
C GLN A 47 -9.65 -51.90 1.02
N TRP A 48 -9.57 -50.61 0.66
CA TRP A 48 -8.35 -49.93 0.28
C TRP A 48 -8.38 -48.46 0.69
N THR A 49 -7.22 -47.93 0.95
CA THR A 49 -6.98 -46.53 1.20
C THR A 49 -5.74 -46.10 0.44
N LYS A 50 -5.81 -44.98 -0.22
CA LYS A 50 -4.65 -44.33 -0.83
C LYS A 50 -4.48 -42.95 -0.25
N ILE A 51 -3.27 -42.66 0.21
CA ILE A 51 -2.90 -41.36 0.73
C ILE A 51 -1.92 -40.72 -0.27
N VAL A 52 -2.20 -39.48 -0.62
CA VAL A 52 -1.30 -38.63 -1.40
C VAL A 52 -0.93 -37.45 -0.51
N GLU A 53 0.34 -37.32 -0.26
CA GLU A 53 0.89 -36.21 0.51
C GLU A 53 1.58 -35.23 -0.43
N ALA A 54 1.32 -33.94 -0.21
CA ALA A 54 1.99 -32.86 -0.89
C ALA A 54 2.36 -31.75 0.10
N ARG A 55 3.45 -31.05 -0.17
CA ARG A 55 3.87 -29.90 0.60
C ARG A 55 3.56 -28.65 -0.20
N GLN A 56 2.91 -27.70 0.40
CA GLN A 56 2.67 -26.40 -0.21
C GLN A 56 3.47 -25.34 0.53
N GLU A 57 4.36 -24.68 -0.17
CA GLU A 57 5.18 -23.61 0.36
C GLU A 57 4.33 -22.42 0.81
N ALA A 58 4.87 -21.65 1.76
CA ALA A 58 4.32 -20.36 2.13
C ALA A 58 4.44 -19.36 0.97
N ALA A 59 3.36 -18.66 0.67
CA ALA A 59 3.38 -17.57 -0.34
C ALA A 59 3.86 -16.24 0.25
N LEU A 60 4.04 -16.15 1.58
CA LEU A 60 4.49 -14.95 2.28
C LEU A 60 5.90 -15.14 2.82
N VAL A 61 6.67 -14.05 2.82
CA VAL A 61 8.02 -13.97 3.41
C VAL A 61 8.10 -12.77 4.33
N LEU A 62 8.74 -12.95 5.49
CA LEU A 62 9.00 -11.86 6.42
C LEU A 62 10.19 -11.04 5.92
N THR A 63 9.94 -9.77 5.59
CA THR A 63 11.00 -8.83 5.23
C THR A 63 10.60 -7.41 5.65
N ALA A 64 11.58 -6.59 6.03
CA ALA A 64 11.36 -5.23 6.54
C ALA A 64 10.31 -5.15 7.68
N GLY A 65 10.17 -6.21 8.51
CA GLY A 65 9.22 -6.27 9.60
C GLY A 65 7.79 -6.64 9.21
N PHE A 66 7.51 -6.91 7.93
CA PHE A 66 6.19 -7.26 7.41
C PHE A 66 6.22 -8.55 6.60
N TYR A 67 5.06 -9.21 6.50
CA TYR A 67 4.90 -10.39 5.66
C TYR A 67 4.44 -9.97 4.27
N TRP A 68 5.34 -10.11 3.30
CA TRP A 68 5.14 -9.78 1.89
C TRP A 68 4.83 -11.03 1.08
N ALA A 69 3.97 -10.90 0.08
CA ALA A 69 3.82 -11.92 -0.94
C ALA A 69 5.13 -12.11 -1.71
N LYS A 70 5.54 -13.35 -1.96
CA LYS A 70 6.77 -13.67 -2.71
C LYS A 70 6.72 -13.18 -4.15
N GLY A 71 5.56 -13.32 -4.80
CA GLY A 71 5.32 -12.90 -6.18
C GLY A 71 4.43 -11.66 -6.30
N ASN A 72 4.44 -11.02 -7.47
CA ASN A 72 3.51 -9.97 -7.82
C ASN A 72 2.10 -10.54 -8.06
N VAL A 73 1.09 -9.66 -8.04
CA VAL A 73 -0.26 -10.06 -8.43
C VAL A 73 -0.28 -10.42 -9.92
N THR A 74 -0.75 -11.60 -10.23
CA THR A 74 -0.86 -12.13 -11.61
C THR A 74 -2.25 -12.70 -11.88
N LEU A 75 -2.46 -13.23 -13.08
CA LEU A 75 -3.69 -13.92 -13.44
C LEU A 75 -3.40 -15.41 -13.61
N MET A 76 -4.06 -16.25 -12.84
CA MET A 76 -4.00 -17.71 -12.92
C MET A 76 -5.42 -18.24 -13.04
N ASP A 77 -5.70 -19.01 -14.09
CA ASP A 77 -7.01 -19.58 -14.38
C ASP A 77 -8.16 -18.55 -14.38
N GLY A 78 -7.87 -17.34 -14.86
CA GLY A 78 -8.83 -16.24 -14.93
C GLY A 78 -9.10 -15.53 -13.58
N LYS A 79 -8.38 -15.88 -12.53
CA LYS A 79 -8.48 -15.25 -11.20
C LYS A 79 -7.18 -14.54 -10.83
N PHE A 80 -7.27 -13.51 -9.99
CA PHE A 80 -6.06 -12.93 -9.40
C PHE A 80 -5.43 -13.92 -8.44
N ALA A 81 -4.12 -13.99 -8.49
CA ALA A 81 -3.30 -14.82 -7.63
C ALA A 81 -1.96 -14.13 -7.34
N VAL A 82 -1.25 -14.60 -6.33
CA VAL A 82 0.17 -14.29 -6.17
C VAL A 82 0.94 -15.18 -7.13
N ALA A 83 1.83 -14.60 -7.93
CA ALA A 83 2.66 -15.36 -8.85
C ALA A 83 3.56 -16.36 -8.09
N ASP A 84 3.70 -17.56 -8.62
CA ASP A 84 4.54 -18.62 -8.04
C ASP A 84 6.03 -18.26 -8.06
N LYS A 85 6.45 -17.45 -9.05
CA LYS A 85 7.83 -17.00 -9.19
C LYS A 85 7.96 -15.55 -8.76
N MET A 86 8.99 -15.26 -7.94
CA MET A 86 9.33 -13.90 -7.56
C MET A 86 9.76 -13.03 -8.75
N SER A 87 10.27 -13.65 -9.82
CA SER A 87 10.68 -13.01 -11.06
C SER A 87 9.52 -12.66 -12.01
N ASP A 88 8.30 -13.11 -11.72
CA ASP A 88 7.12 -12.77 -12.53
C ASP A 88 6.82 -11.27 -12.40
N LEU A 89 6.67 -10.60 -13.53
CA LEU A 89 6.38 -9.16 -13.57
C LEU A 89 4.97 -8.82 -13.08
N GLY A 90 4.06 -9.80 -13.11
CA GLY A 90 2.68 -9.66 -12.68
C GLY A 90 1.84 -8.81 -13.65
N LEU A 91 0.75 -8.28 -13.11
CA LEU A 91 -0.15 -7.36 -13.78
C LEU A 91 0.16 -5.93 -13.42
N TYR A 92 -0.13 -5.00 -14.34
CA TYR A 92 -0.14 -3.57 -14.05
C TYR A 92 -1.55 -3.14 -13.65
N PHE A 93 -1.65 -2.38 -12.58
CA PHE A 93 -2.90 -1.83 -12.07
C PHE A 93 -2.83 -0.30 -12.09
N ARG A 94 -3.95 0.36 -12.33
CA ARG A 94 -4.13 1.75 -11.94
C ARG A 94 -4.40 1.78 -10.45
N GLN A 95 -3.87 2.75 -9.71
CA GLN A 95 -4.01 2.79 -8.26
C GLN A 95 -5.49 2.69 -7.82
N GLY A 96 -5.77 1.79 -6.88
CA GLY A 96 -7.11 1.56 -6.37
C GLY A 96 -8.10 1.05 -7.40
N SER A 97 -7.62 0.35 -8.43
CA SER A 97 -8.45 -0.28 -9.46
C SER A 97 -8.34 -1.80 -9.38
N LYS A 98 -9.43 -2.49 -9.63
CA LYS A 98 -9.48 -3.96 -9.76
C LYS A 98 -9.13 -4.47 -11.16
N TYR A 99 -8.77 -3.59 -12.07
CA TYR A 99 -8.47 -3.98 -13.46
C TYR A 99 -6.96 -4.13 -13.65
N GLY A 100 -6.53 -5.36 -13.89
CA GLY A 100 -5.13 -5.71 -14.12
C GLY A 100 -4.83 -5.87 -15.62
N VAL A 101 -3.69 -5.38 -16.06
CA VAL A 101 -3.19 -5.47 -17.44
C VAL A 101 -1.93 -6.34 -17.45
N PRO A 102 -1.86 -7.37 -18.30
CA PRO A 102 -0.68 -8.23 -18.41
C PRO A 102 0.60 -7.46 -18.76
N SER A 103 1.73 -7.96 -18.25
CA SER A 103 3.06 -7.36 -18.46
C SER A 103 3.85 -7.97 -19.62
N ASP A 104 3.23 -8.72 -20.53
CA ASP A 104 3.85 -9.59 -21.52
C ASP A 104 4.55 -8.88 -22.68
N GLY A 105 4.61 -7.55 -22.67
CA GLY A 105 5.45 -7.01 -23.65
C GLY A 105 5.51 -5.68 -24.15
N GLY A 106 6.07 -4.83 -24.41
CA GLY A 106 6.45 -3.61 -25.13
C GLY A 106 5.35 -2.61 -25.35
N SER A 107 4.20 -2.99 -25.82
CA SER A 107 3.01 -2.13 -25.90
C SER A 107 1.76 -2.96 -25.72
N TYR A 108 0.82 -2.42 -24.97
CA TYR A 108 -0.45 -3.07 -24.71
C TYR A 108 -1.60 -2.26 -25.32
N ALA A 109 -2.18 -2.80 -26.40
CA ALA A 109 -3.35 -2.21 -27.06
C ALA A 109 -4.65 -2.96 -26.69
N GLY A 110 -4.60 -3.79 -25.65
CA GLY A 110 -5.66 -4.71 -25.29
C GLY A 110 -6.58 -4.21 -24.20
N THR A 111 -7.23 -5.15 -23.57
CA THR A 111 -8.21 -4.94 -22.50
C THR A 111 -7.63 -5.34 -21.15
N ALA A 112 -7.98 -4.59 -20.11
CA ALA A 112 -7.69 -4.97 -18.74
C ALA A 112 -8.60 -6.10 -18.29
N TYR A 113 -8.14 -6.90 -17.34
CA TYR A 113 -8.87 -8.03 -16.78
C TYR A 113 -9.33 -7.76 -15.36
N THR A 114 -10.52 -8.25 -15.04
CA THR A 114 -10.99 -8.38 -13.66
C THR A 114 -11.03 -9.85 -13.26
N PRO A 115 -11.16 -10.18 -11.97
CA PRO A 115 -11.43 -11.54 -11.52
C PRO A 115 -12.68 -12.18 -12.17
N GLU A 116 -13.66 -11.34 -12.56
CA GLU A 116 -14.89 -11.76 -13.21
C GLU A 116 -14.75 -11.88 -14.74
N ALA A 117 -13.52 -11.82 -15.27
CA ALA A 117 -13.21 -11.85 -16.71
C ALA A 117 -13.88 -10.74 -17.54
N VAL A 118 -14.27 -9.64 -16.91
CA VAL A 118 -14.80 -8.47 -17.61
C VAL A 118 -13.65 -7.68 -18.21
N GLN A 119 -13.69 -7.51 -19.53
CA GLN A 119 -12.69 -6.74 -20.26
C GLN A 119 -13.10 -5.26 -20.35
N VAL A 120 -12.15 -4.37 -20.09
CA VAL A 120 -12.34 -2.92 -20.13
C VAL A 120 -11.19 -2.30 -20.93
N ALA A 121 -11.49 -1.31 -21.77
CA ALA A 121 -10.43 -0.57 -22.48
C ALA A 121 -9.53 0.19 -21.49
N LEU A 122 -8.24 0.34 -21.81
CA LEU A 122 -7.29 1.03 -20.92
C LEU A 122 -7.78 2.42 -20.49
N ALA A 123 -8.35 3.19 -21.43
CA ALA A 123 -8.86 4.53 -21.15
C ALA A 123 -10.03 4.55 -20.15
N ASP A 124 -10.76 3.45 -20.05
CA ASP A 124 -11.95 3.32 -19.21
C ASP A 124 -11.63 2.71 -17.83
N ILE A 125 -10.36 2.37 -17.55
CA ILE A 125 -9.96 1.85 -16.24
C ILE A 125 -10.14 2.94 -15.20
N PRO A 126 -11.02 2.75 -14.22
CA PRO A 126 -11.27 3.76 -13.20
C PRO A 126 -10.08 3.93 -12.26
N TYR A 127 -9.92 5.12 -11.73
CA TYR A 127 -8.92 5.48 -10.75
C TYR A 127 -9.55 5.57 -9.36
N ARG A 128 -8.94 4.92 -8.37
CA ARG A 128 -9.35 4.97 -6.95
C ARG A 128 -10.82 4.59 -6.73
N GLN A 129 -11.20 3.43 -7.17
CA GLN A 129 -12.49 2.89 -6.83
C GLN A 129 -12.57 2.56 -5.33
N PRO A 130 -13.61 2.99 -4.62
CA PRO A 130 -13.82 2.60 -3.24
C PRO A 130 -13.93 1.08 -3.10
N ASN A 131 -13.33 0.52 -2.06
CA ASN A 131 -13.43 -0.90 -1.69
C ASN A 131 -12.94 -1.89 -2.77
N THR A 132 -12.00 -1.47 -3.62
CA THR A 132 -11.39 -2.34 -4.61
C THR A 132 -9.91 -2.51 -4.31
N ASP A 133 -9.55 -3.60 -3.67
CA ASP A 133 -8.16 -4.00 -3.43
C ASP A 133 -7.90 -5.33 -4.10
N PRO A 134 -7.08 -5.37 -5.19
CA PRO A 134 -6.78 -6.62 -5.87
C PRO A 134 -6.16 -7.69 -4.97
N CYS A 135 -5.39 -7.31 -3.96
CA CYS A 135 -4.83 -8.25 -3.00
C CYS A 135 -5.91 -8.91 -2.14
N ALA A 136 -6.88 -8.12 -1.66
CA ALA A 136 -8.01 -8.66 -0.89
C ALA A 136 -8.94 -9.54 -1.74
N MET A 137 -8.92 -9.38 -3.07
CA MET A 137 -9.64 -10.28 -3.99
C MET A 137 -8.97 -11.65 -4.14
N ILE A 138 -7.68 -11.75 -3.88
CA ILE A 138 -6.97 -13.04 -3.84
C ILE A 138 -7.32 -13.79 -2.56
N ASP A 139 -7.15 -13.11 -1.43
CA ASP A 139 -7.42 -13.64 -0.10
C ASP A 139 -7.70 -12.49 0.88
N ALA A 140 -8.70 -12.65 1.76
CA ALA A 140 -9.04 -11.63 2.76
C ALA A 140 -7.91 -11.37 3.78
N GLY A 141 -6.95 -12.28 3.88
CA GLY A 141 -5.73 -12.13 4.68
C GLY A 141 -4.65 -11.29 3.99
N LEU A 142 -4.89 -10.79 2.77
CA LEU A 142 -3.97 -9.96 2.00
C LEU A 142 -4.56 -8.56 1.77
N ARG A 143 -3.68 -7.59 1.54
CA ARG A 143 -4.03 -6.23 1.07
C ARG A 143 -2.87 -5.58 0.32
N THR A 144 -3.17 -4.49 -0.35
CA THR A 144 -2.15 -3.59 -0.90
C THR A 144 -1.33 -2.98 0.24
N PRO A 145 0.01 -2.86 0.12
CA PRO A 145 0.85 -2.25 1.14
C PRO A 145 0.54 -0.77 1.33
N THR A 146 0.78 -0.26 2.52
CA THR A 146 0.73 1.18 2.83
C THR A 146 2.05 1.87 2.46
N TYR A 147 2.04 3.21 2.49
CA TYR A 147 3.27 4.02 2.38
C TYR A 147 4.35 3.52 3.35
N MET A 148 4.01 3.33 4.64
CA MET A 148 4.99 2.96 5.66
C MET A 148 5.63 1.60 5.40
N GLU A 149 4.87 0.63 4.93
CA GLU A 149 5.42 -0.68 4.59
C GLU A 149 6.39 -0.61 3.41
N LEU A 150 6.05 0.19 2.39
CA LEU A 150 6.96 0.46 1.26
C LEU A 150 8.19 1.25 1.72
N PHE A 151 8.00 2.23 2.60
CA PHE A 151 9.09 3.01 3.18
C PHE A 151 10.05 2.13 4.00
N CYS A 152 9.54 1.18 4.77
CA CYS A 152 10.37 0.21 5.51
C CYS A 152 11.22 -0.69 4.58
N LEU A 153 10.81 -0.93 3.35
CA LEU A 153 11.67 -1.60 2.36
C LEU A 153 12.85 -0.72 1.93
N TYR A 154 12.65 0.61 1.93
CA TYR A 154 13.66 1.60 1.55
C TYR A 154 14.69 1.83 2.67
N ASP A 155 14.26 1.97 3.92
CA ASP A 155 15.05 2.53 5.04
C ASP A 155 15.90 1.46 5.78
N ARG A 156 15.99 0.22 5.28
CA ARG A 156 16.73 -0.82 5.96
C ARG A 156 18.24 -0.79 5.67
N GLU A 157 19.02 -1.04 6.73
CA GLU A 157 20.49 -1.21 6.66
C GLU A 157 20.93 -2.38 5.75
N ASP A 158 20.08 -3.39 5.58
CA ASP A 158 20.29 -4.49 4.64
C ASP A 158 19.76 -4.09 3.26
N TYR A 159 20.55 -3.32 2.54
CA TYR A 159 20.17 -2.85 1.20
C TYR A 159 19.74 -3.97 0.27
N MET A 160 18.60 -3.76 -0.42
CA MET A 160 18.29 -4.58 -1.58
C MET A 160 19.38 -4.40 -2.63
N ASN A 161 19.88 -5.50 -3.17
CA ASN A 161 20.89 -5.49 -4.20
C ASN A 161 20.28 -5.84 -5.55
N GLN A 162 20.75 -5.16 -6.59
CA GLN A 162 20.38 -5.53 -7.94
C GLN A 162 20.98 -6.88 -8.30
N HIS A 163 20.18 -7.78 -8.77
CA HIS A 163 20.60 -9.06 -9.34
C HIS A 163 19.61 -9.54 -10.40
N VAL A 164 19.90 -10.68 -11.01
CA VAL A 164 19.06 -11.31 -12.03
C VAL A 164 18.53 -12.62 -11.47
N LEU A 165 17.21 -12.78 -11.46
CA LEU A 165 16.51 -14.00 -11.10
C LEU A 165 15.70 -14.49 -12.31
N ASP A 166 15.89 -15.73 -12.73
CA ASP A 166 15.22 -16.33 -13.93
C ASP A 166 15.35 -15.47 -15.20
N GLY A 167 16.45 -14.75 -15.36
CA GLY A 167 16.68 -13.84 -16.49
C GLY A 167 16.01 -12.47 -16.38
N ILE A 168 15.36 -12.19 -15.27
CA ILE A 168 14.71 -10.89 -14.99
C ILE A 168 15.58 -10.09 -14.03
N THR A 169 15.86 -8.84 -14.39
CA THR A 169 16.56 -7.89 -13.52
C THR A 169 15.60 -7.34 -12.46
N GLY A 170 16.10 -7.18 -11.24
CA GLY A 170 15.31 -6.65 -10.12
C GLY A 170 16.18 -6.36 -8.91
N MET A 171 15.55 -6.05 -7.80
CA MET A 171 16.17 -5.84 -6.50
C MET A 171 15.70 -6.87 -5.50
N GLY A 172 16.59 -7.34 -4.64
CA GLY A 172 16.26 -8.27 -3.58
C GLY A 172 17.29 -8.29 -2.46
N TYR A 173 16.89 -8.85 -1.32
CA TYR A 173 17.81 -9.08 -0.21
C TYR A 173 18.56 -10.39 -0.46
N LEU A 174 19.87 -10.35 -0.41
CA LEU A 174 20.71 -11.54 -0.60
C LEU A 174 20.49 -12.62 0.47
N SER A 175 19.97 -12.22 1.63
CA SER A 175 19.72 -13.08 2.79
C SER A 175 18.30 -13.64 2.87
N SER A 176 17.41 -13.27 1.96
CA SER A 176 16.00 -13.66 2.01
C SER A 176 15.45 -14.09 0.66
N ASP A 177 14.41 -14.91 0.68
CA ASP A 177 13.62 -15.29 -0.50
C ASP A 177 12.70 -14.14 -0.96
N TYR A 178 13.24 -12.91 -1.07
CA TYR A 178 12.50 -11.74 -1.50
C TYR A 178 13.18 -11.03 -2.66
N PHE A 179 12.44 -10.88 -3.74
CA PHE A 179 12.90 -10.24 -4.96
C PHE A 179 11.77 -9.44 -5.60
N MET A 180 12.05 -8.21 -6.00
CA MET A 180 11.14 -7.32 -6.71
C MET A 180 11.66 -7.07 -8.13
N PRO A 181 11.01 -7.59 -9.17
CA PRO A 181 11.46 -7.42 -10.54
C PRO A 181 11.35 -5.97 -11.03
N PHE A 182 12.23 -5.56 -11.93
CA PHE A 182 12.13 -4.29 -12.64
C PHE A 182 11.05 -4.38 -13.72
N CYS A 183 9.81 -4.28 -13.29
CA CYS A 183 8.64 -4.38 -14.17
C CYS A 183 8.42 -3.11 -15.01
N GLY A 184 9.03 -1.95 -14.66
CA GLY A 184 8.73 -0.67 -15.28
C GLY A 184 7.37 -0.13 -14.84
N ALA A 185 6.79 0.74 -15.67
CA ALA A 185 5.44 1.26 -15.54
C ALA A 185 4.75 1.31 -16.91
N LEU A 186 3.44 1.10 -16.92
CA LEU A 186 2.62 1.20 -18.12
C LEU A 186 1.95 2.57 -18.16
N GLU A 187 2.21 3.33 -19.23
CA GLU A 187 1.56 4.61 -19.47
C GLU A 187 0.15 4.39 -20.04
N LEU A 188 -0.86 4.91 -19.34
CA LEU A 188 -2.26 4.68 -19.69
C LEU A 188 -2.65 5.25 -21.06
N ALA A 189 -2.10 6.41 -21.42
CA ALA A 189 -2.44 7.12 -22.66
C ALA A 189 -1.91 6.42 -23.91
N SER A 190 -0.69 5.86 -23.83
CA SER A 190 -0.02 5.22 -24.97
C SER A 190 -0.14 3.69 -24.97
N GLY A 191 -0.43 3.09 -23.82
CA GLY A 191 -0.34 1.64 -23.62
C GLY A 191 1.11 1.12 -23.67
N GLN A 192 2.11 1.99 -23.59
CA GLN A 192 3.52 1.62 -23.63
C GLN A 192 4.04 1.28 -22.23
N ILE A 193 4.85 0.22 -22.14
CA ILE A 193 5.58 -0.10 -20.91
C ILE A 193 6.96 0.56 -21.02
N SER A 194 7.24 1.50 -20.12
CA SER A 194 8.53 2.18 -20.01
C SER A 194 9.36 1.60 -18.88
N GLY A 195 10.69 1.61 -19.05
CA GLY A 195 11.63 1.27 -17.98
C GLY A 195 11.65 -0.21 -17.55
N LYS A 196 11.05 -1.13 -18.31
CA LYS A 196 11.18 -2.57 -18.06
C LYS A 196 12.65 -2.97 -18.03
N SER A 197 13.06 -3.73 -17.00
CA SER A 197 14.46 -4.10 -16.71
C SER A 197 15.35 -2.93 -16.26
N GLN A 198 14.82 -1.73 -16.07
CA GLN A 198 15.55 -0.54 -15.60
C GLN A 198 15.06 -0.08 -14.22
N PHE A 199 13.76 -0.14 -13.98
CA PHE A 199 13.16 0.16 -12.70
C PHE A 199 11.90 -0.67 -12.44
N GLY A 200 11.51 -0.81 -11.17
CA GLY A 200 10.23 -1.37 -10.74
C GLY A 200 9.34 -0.28 -10.16
N GLY A 201 8.07 -0.23 -10.61
CA GLY A 201 7.04 0.61 -10.02
C GLY A 201 5.99 -0.25 -9.32
N TYR A 202 5.67 0.07 -8.07
CA TYR A 202 4.72 -0.68 -7.24
C TYR A 202 3.75 0.23 -6.52
N TRP A 203 2.46 -0.08 -6.57
CA TRP A 203 1.44 0.70 -5.87
C TRP A 203 1.42 0.45 -4.37
N GLY A 204 1.18 1.54 -3.62
CA GLY A 204 0.81 1.51 -2.21
C GLY A 204 -0.54 2.16 -1.93
N LEU A 205 -1.12 1.83 -0.79
CA LEU A 205 -2.26 2.56 -0.23
C LEU A 205 -1.79 3.88 0.37
N GLY A 206 -2.66 4.87 0.31
CA GLY A 206 -2.41 6.20 0.81
C GLY A 206 -2.40 7.24 -0.29
N ALA A 207 -2.36 8.48 0.13
CA ALA A 207 -2.26 9.64 -0.73
C ALA A 207 -1.71 10.81 0.08
N ASN A 208 -1.03 11.73 -0.59
CA ASN A 208 -0.66 13.01 0.01
C ASN A 208 -1.85 13.97 0.14
N TYR A 209 -1.60 15.19 0.62
CA TYR A 209 -2.61 16.24 0.74
C TYR A 209 -3.36 16.54 -0.56
N ALA A 210 -2.66 16.54 -1.70
CA ALA A 210 -3.26 16.75 -3.02
C ALA A 210 -4.08 15.56 -3.51
N GLY A 211 -4.04 14.45 -2.78
CA GLY A 211 -4.76 13.24 -3.13
C GLY A 211 -4.01 12.38 -4.15
N GLU A 212 -2.72 12.57 -4.36
CA GLU A 212 -1.89 11.79 -5.26
C GLU A 212 -1.55 10.43 -4.66
N GLY A 213 -1.53 9.39 -5.48
CA GLY A 213 -1.32 8.02 -5.03
C GLY A 213 0.13 7.70 -4.73
N VAL A 214 0.35 6.83 -3.77
CA VAL A 214 1.68 6.35 -3.38
C VAL A 214 2.19 5.33 -4.38
N ILE A 215 3.38 5.55 -4.91
CA ILE A 215 4.13 4.60 -5.73
C ILE A 215 5.52 4.38 -5.15
N TYR A 216 5.94 3.13 -5.06
CA TYR A 216 7.30 2.74 -4.73
C TYR A 216 8.08 2.51 -6.01
N VAL A 217 9.12 3.29 -6.23
CA VAL A 217 10.01 3.19 -7.38
C VAL A 217 11.36 2.69 -6.91
N LEU A 218 11.87 1.65 -7.54
CA LEU A 218 13.17 1.08 -7.25
C LEU A 218 13.96 0.84 -8.54
N ASN A 219 15.26 1.14 -8.51
CA ASN A 219 16.19 0.84 -9.59
C ASN A 219 17.59 0.50 -9.02
N ALA A 220 18.59 0.36 -9.88
CA ALA A 220 19.94 0.01 -9.49
C ALA A 220 20.63 1.00 -8.53
N ASP A 221 20.28 2.28 -8.65
CA ASP A 221 20.99 3.37 -7.97
C ASP A 221 20.25 3.86 -6.73
N TYR A 222 18.92 3.67 -6.70
CA TYR A 222 18.09 4.11 -5.58
C TYR A 222 16.75 3.34 -5.51
N SER A 223 16.15 3.41 -4.34
CA SER A 223 14.72 3.16 -4.16
C SER A 223 14.10 4.37 -3.46
N MET A 224 12.85 4.65 -3.76
CA MET A 224 12.13 5.79 -3.18
C MET A 224 10.63 5.51 -3.13
N VAL A 225 9.97 6.13 -2.18
CA VAL A 225 8.51 6.22 -2.17
C VAL A 225 8.13 7.60 -2.67
N ASP A 226 7.33 7.66 -3.71
CA ASP A 226 6.93 8.89 -4.40
C ASP A 226 5.42 8.90 -4.65
N TYR A 227 4.91 9.94 -5.26
CA TYR A 227 3.50 10.11 -5.56
C TYR A 227 3.26 10.17 -7.07
N ASP A 228 2.23 9.49 -7.55
CA ASP A 228 1.80 9.61 -8.94
C ASP A 228 0.91 10.84 -9.11
N LEU A 229 1.52 11.92 -9.56
CA LEU A 229 0.94 13.25 -9.70
C LEU A 229 -0.31 13.30 -10.60
N ALA A 230 -0.40 12.43 -11.56
CA ALA A 230 -1.43 12.52 -12.60
C ALA A 230 -2.38 11.33 -12.66
N GLY A 231 -2.12 10.24 -11.93
CA GLY A 231 -2.87 8.97 -12.07
C GLY A 231 -2.84 8.42 -13.49
N THR A 232 -1.79 8.76 -14.25
CA THR A 232 -1.63 8.42 -15.68
C THR A 232 -0.86 7.13 -15.89
N ASN A 233 -0.24 6.61 -14.84
CA ASN A 233 0.55 5.39 -14.88
C ASN A 233 -0.19 4.21 -14.25
N MET A 234 0.20 3.04 -14.71
CA MET A 234 -0.14 1.77 -14.08
C MET A 234 1.16 1.11 -13.62
N ALA A 235 1.15 0.52 -12.45
CA ALA A 235 2.30 -0.13 -11.85
C ALA A 235 1.92 -1.52 -11.33
N SER A 236 2.92 -2.34 -11.05
CA SER A 236 2.73 -3.66 -10.47
C SER A 236 2.23 -3.56 -9.03
N LEU A 237 1.73 -4.67 -8.52
CA LEU A 237 1.22 -4.77 -7.17
C LEU A 237 1.86 -5.96 -6.46
N ARG A 238 2.42 -5.71 -5.28
CA ARG A 238 2.93 -6.71 -4.37
C ARG A 238 2.11 -6.66 -3.08
N CYS A 239 1.46 -7.75 -2.73
CA CYS A 239 0.59 -7.81 -1.57
C CYS A 239 1.37 -7.97 -0.26
N VAL A 240 0.75 -7.52 0.83
CA VAL A 240 1.21 -7.78 2.19
C VAL A 240 0.11 -8.47 2.99
N LYS A 241 0.49 -9.14 4.08
CA LYS A 241 -0.47 -9.71 5.04
C LYS A 241 -1.36 -8.62 5.62
N ASN A 242 -2.65 -8.87 5.64
CA ASN A 242 -3.61 -7.94 6.22
C ASN A 242 -3.54 -8.03 7.74
N ILE A 243 -2.88 -7.07 8.37
CA ILE A 243 -2.79 -6.88 9.81
C ILE A 243 -3.53 -5.61 10.21
N ARG A 244 -3.94 -5.52 11.47
CA ARG A 244 -4.68 -4.36 11.97
C ARG A 244 -3.82 -3.10 11.89
N GLN A 245 -4.33 -2.10 11.15
CA GLN A 245 -3.63 -0.84 10.90
C GLN A 245 -3.61 0.03 12.15
N PRO A 246 -2.57 0.87 12.32
CA PRO A 246 -2.60 1.94 13.29
C PRO A 246 -3.75 2.91 13.00
N SER A 247 -4.37 3.43 14.04
CA SER A 247 -5.50 4.34 13.89
C SER A 247 -5.48 5.47 14.90
N TYR A 248 -6.09 6.58 14.52
CA TYR A 248 -6.28 7.74 15.37
C TYR A 248 -7.30 7.46 16.48
N VAL A 249 -7.00 7.95 17.69
CA VAL A 249 -7.91 7.91 18.84
C VAL A 249 -8.33 9.32 19.27
N SER A 250 -7.37 10.20 19.55
CA SER A 250 -7.64 11.59 19.98
C SER A 250 -6.39 12.46 19.84
N HIS A 251 -6.55 13.77 20.00
CA HIS A 251 -5.42 14.70 20.03
C HIS A 251 -5.63 15.85 21.04
N THR A 252 -4.54 16.48 21.46
CA THR A 252 -4.53 17.63 22.33
C THR A 252 -3.46 18.64 21.86
N PRO A 253 -3.78 19.94 21.73
CA PRO A 253 -5.06 20.59 22.02
C PRO A 253 -6.13 20.28 20.96
N ALA A 254 -7.40 20.29 21.37
CA ALA A 254 -8.53 20.07 20.45
C ALA A 254 -8.77 21.26 19.48
N SER A 255 -8.21 22.42 19.78
CA SER A 255 -8.27 23.62 18.93
C SER A 255 -7.05 24.51 19.18
N VAL A 256 -6.67 25.27 18.16
CA VAL A 256 -5.55 26.23 18.20
C VAL A 256 -6.11 27.64 18.11
N THR A 257 -5.73 28.50 19.05
CA THR A 257 -6.32 29.84 19.21
C THR A 257 -5.39 30.98 18.81
N ASP A 258 -4.11 30.70 18.57
CA ASP A 258 -3.11 31.69 18.19
C ASP A 258 -2.12 31.15 17.15
N ASN A 259 -1.23 32.02 16.69
CA ASN A 259 -0.22 31.68 15.68
C ASN A 259 1.09 31.15 16.28
N ALA A 260 1.19 30.96 17.59
CA ALA A 260 2.42 30.51 18.23
C ALA A 260 2.72 29.03 17.89
N SER A 261 3.98 28.64 18.06
CA SER A 261 4.35 27.22 18.05
C SER A 261 3.72 26.51 19.25
N PHE A 262 3.23 25.31 19.04
CA PHE A 262 2.62 24.50 20.09
C PHE A 262 2.99 23.03 19.94
N LYS A 263 2.73 22.25 20.97
CA LYS A 263 2.86 20.80 20.95
C LYS A 263 1.50 20.17 20.68
N LEU A 264 1.45 19.33 19.64
CA LEU A 264 0.30 18.49 19.32
C LEU A 264 0.59 17.08 19.83
N THR A 265 -0.11 16.65 20.85
CA THR A 265 -0.05 15.26 21.33
C THR A 265 -1.16 14.47 20.66
N VAL A 266 -0.80 13.43 19.92
CA VAL A 266 -1.73 12.54 19.21
C VAL A 266 -1.74 11.21 19.95
N LYS A 267 -2.92 10.74 20.28
CA LYS A 267 -3.15 9.41 20.83
C LYS A 267 -3.60 8.48 19.70
N THR A 268 -2.96 7.32 19.63
CA THR A 268 -3.18 6.32 18.59
C THR A 268 -3.45 4.94 19.18
N ASP A 269 -4.08 4.08 18.42
CA ASP A 269 -4.02 2.62 18.55
C ASP A 269 -2.98 2.12 17.55
N PRO A 270 -1.85 1.55 17.97
CA PRO A 270 -0.77 1.14 17.07
C PRO A 270 -1.12 -0.05 16.18
N GLY A 271 -2.26 -0.68 16.37
CA GLY A 271 -2.63 -1.87 15.61
C GLY A 271 -1.71 -3.06 15.89
N GLU A 272 -1.29 -3.71 14.81
CA GLU A 272 -0.36 -4.84 14.82
C GLU A 272 0.95 -4.53 14.07
N PHE A 273 1.20 -3.24 13.80
CA PHE A 273 2.40 -2.79 13.11
C PHE A 273 3.61 -2.81 14.03
N PRO A 274 4.80 -3.23 13.55
CA PRO A 274 6.04 -3.19 14.32
C PRO A 274 6.56 -1.76 14.53
N ALA A 275 6.15 -0.83 13.68
CA ALA A 275 6.40 0.60 13.78
C ALA A 275 5.33 1.35 12.98
N TYR A 276 5.07 2.61 13.30
CA TYR A 276 4.16 3.47 12.55
C TYR A 276 4.61 4.93 12.60
N GLU A 277 4.18 5.71 11.61
CA GLU A 277 4.46 7.14 11.51
C GLU A 277 3.20 7.94 11.79
N VAL A 278 3.34 9.03 12.55
CA VAL A 278 2.30 10.05 12.74
C VAL A 278 2.81 11.33 12.14
N ASP A 279 2.08 11.89 11.19
CA ASP A 279 2.47 13.12 10.54
C ASP A 279 1.31 14.11 10.40
N ILE A 280 1.68 15.38 10.33
CA ILE A 280 0.81 16.46 9.95
C ILE A 280 1.37 17.15 8.71
N GLU A 281 0.50 17.43 7.78
CA GLU A 281 0.84 18.09 6.52
C GLU A 281 -0.01 19.34 6.35
N ALA A 282 0.63 20.45 6.01
CA ALA A 282 -0.06 21.69 5.71
C ALA A 282 -0.29 21.87 4.21
N GLU A 283 -1.27 22.70 3.85
CA GLU A 283 -1.62 23.00 2.46
C GLU A 283 -0.43 23.57 1.64
N ASP A 284 0.51 24.25 2.30
CA ASP A 284 1.72 24.79 1.70
C ASP A 284 2.85 23.75 1.54
N GLY A 285 2.60 22.49 1.88
CA GLY A 285 3.55 21.39 1.77
C GLY A 285 4.49 21.25 2.97
N GLU A 286 4.30 22.01 4.05
CA GLU A 286 5.08 21.80 5.28
C GLU A 286 4.64 20.49 5.95
N ILE A 287 5.60 19.61 6.26
CA ILE A 287 5.36 18.31 6.90
C ILE A 287 6.10 18.26 8.23
N ARG A 288 5.46 17.66 9.23
CA ARG A 288 6.06 17.27 10.51
C ARG A 288 5.70 15.82 10.78
N SER A 289 6.70 15.00 10.96
CA SER A 289 6.56 13.56 11.17
C SER A 289 7.25 13.11 12.45
N ILE A 290 6.76 12.03 13.01
CA ILE A 290 7.38 11.32 14.12
C ILE A 290 7.12 9.81 13.96
N ASP A 291 8.19 9.03 14.04
CA ASP A 291 8.10 7.58 14.10
C ASP A 291 7.72 7.13 15.51
N ALA A 292 6.89 6.12 15.61
CA ALA A 292 6.42 5.57 16.86
C ALA A 292 6.57 4.04 16.88
N SER A 293 6.91 3.52 18.04
CA SER A 293 6.92 2.08 18.30
C SER A 293 5.52 1.58 18.72
N PRO A 294 5.23 0.28 18.65
CA PRO A 294 3.94 -0.27 19.07
C PRO A 294 3.59 -0.04 20.54
N SER A 295 4.58 0.25 21.37
CA SER A 295 4.37 0.56 22.79
C SER A 295 4.00 2.03 23.04
N GLU A 296 4.22 2.90 22.05
CA GLU A 296 3.93 4.33 22.14
C GLU A 296 2.53 4.58 21.61
N THR A 297 1.57 4.69 22.52
CA THR A 297 0.17 5.04 22.18
C THR A 297 -0.08 6.54 22.19
N GLU A 298 0.89 7.35 22.55
CA GLU A 298 0.85 8.82 22.51
C GLU A 298 2.16 9.36 21.95
N VAL A 299 2.07 10.15 20.88
CA VAL A 299 3.21 10.84 20.28
C VAL A 299 2.99 12.35 20.30
N THR A 300 4.08 13.12 20.35
CA THR A 300 4.00 14.57 20.41
C THR A 300 4.81 15.22 19.31
N LEU A 301 4.11 15.88 18.38
CA LEU A 301 4.68 16.68 17.32
C LEU A 301 4.82 18.14 17.75
N THR A 302 5.85 18.83 17.28
CA THR A 302 5.96 20.28 17.44
C THR A 302 5.45 20.96 16.19
N VAL A 303 4.30 21.62 16.28
CA VAL A 303 3.75 22.45 15.22
C VAL A 303 4.46 23.80 15.25
N PRO A 304 5.08 24.21 14.14
CA PRO A 304 5.79 25.48 14.10
C PRO A 304 4.84 26.67 14.19
N LYS A 305 5.39 27.84 14.48
CA LYS A 305 4.66 29.10 14.45
C LYS A 305 4.16 29.40 13.03
N ASN A 306 2.94 29.89 12.91
CA ASN A 306 2.44 30.43 11.66
C ASN A 306 2.79 31.92 11.54
N ASP A 307 3.82 32.23 10.77
CA ASP A 307 4.27 33.63 10.55
C ASP A 307 3.52 34.33 9.40
N GLU A 308 2.65 33.62 8.71
CA GLU A 308 1.83 34.17 7.63
C GLU A 308 0.63 34.94 8.20
N VAL A 309 0.06 35.83 7.37
CA VAL A 309 -1.16 36.60 7.71
C VAL A 309 -2.40 35.72 7.65
N GLY A 310 -2.39 34.69 6.81
CA GLY A 310 -3.49 33.75 6.61
C GLY A 310 -3.50 32.62 7.63
N ASN A 311 -4.65 32.01 7.81
CA ASN A 311 -4.74 30.77 8.55
C ASN A 311 -4.04 29.64 7.79
N ARG A 312 -3.41 28.70 8.51
CA ARG A 312 -2.81 27.50 7.97
C ARG A 312 -3.66 26.30 8.40
N GLU A 313 -4.14 25.52 7.46
CA GLU A 313 -4.79 24.25 7.73
C GLU A 313 -3.75 23.14 7.78
N TRP A 314 -3.85 22.29 8.81
CA TRP A 314 -3.06 21.08 8.97
C TRP A 314 -3.97 19.88 8.91
N ARG A 315 -3.50 18.80 8.25
CA ARG A 315 -4.15 17.49 8.21
C ARG A 315 -3.30 16.46 8.91
N LEU A 316 -3.93 15.59 9.68
CA LEU A 316 -3.27 14.52 10.42
C LEU A 316 -3.33 13.22 9.63
N PHE A 317 -2.18 12.57 9.49
CA PHE A 317 -2.04 11.28 8.85
C PHE A 317 -1.42 10.26 9.82
N ILE A 318 -1.74 8.99 9.61
CA ILE A 318 -1.09 7.85 10.25
C ILE A 318 -0.67 6.90 9.13
N ASN A 319 0.64 6.62 9.04
CA ASN A 319 1.23 5.89 7.92
C ASN A 319 0.82 6.47 6.55
N ARG A 320 0.80 7.78 6.43
CA ARG A 320 0.35 8.52 5.24
C ARG A 320 -1.11 8.25 4.84
N VAL A 321 -1.89 7.67 5.71
CA VAL A 321 -3.35 7.56 5.53
C VAL A 321 -4.02 8.69 6.29
N TYR A 322 -4.82 9.50 5.59
CA TYR A 322 -5.54 10.61 6.21
C TYR A 322 -6.48 10.10 7.30
N SER A 323 -6.32 10.61 8.53
CA SER A 323 -7.11 10.19 9.68
C SER A 323 -8.54 10.75 9.74
N GLY A 324 -8.89 11.65 8.80
CA GLY A 324 -10.13 12.42 8.86
C GLY A 324 -10.05 13.64 9.76
N ILE A 325 -8.90 13.93 10.36
CA ILE A 325 -8.70 15.04 11.30
C ILE A 325 -7.92 16.17 10.65
N SER A 326 -8.47 17.38 10.71
CA SER A 326 -7.78 18.61 10.38
C SER A 326 -7.97 19.65 11.49
N PHE A 327 -7.03 20.59 11.58
CA PHE A 327 -7.13 21.73 12.47
C PHE A 327 -6.54 22.98 11.82
N VAL A 328 -7.05 24.14 12.23
CA VAL A 328 -6.64 25.43 11.68
C VAL A 328 -5.79 26.18 12.70
N GLN A 329 -4.58 26.56 12.29
CA GLN A 329 -3.70 27.44 13.06
C GLN A 329 -3.89 28.87 12.57
N PRO A 330 -4.32 29.82 13.43
CA PRO A 330 -4.46 31.21 13.03
C PRO A 330 -3.14 31.79 12.53
N GLY A 331 -3.26 32.71 11.61
CA GLY A 331 -2.13 33.49 11.13
C GLY A 331 -1.78 34.67 12.02
N LYS A 332 -0.69 35.34 11.67
CA LYS A 332 -0.23 36.55 12.32
C LYS A 332 -1.30 37.65 12.24
N LYS A 333 -1.61 38.28 13.37
CA LYS A 333 -2.54 39.43 13.37
C LYS A 333 -1.95 40.59 12.59
N ASN A 334 -2.65 41.05 11.56
CA ASN A 334 -2.34 42.32 10.92
C ASN A 334 -2.73 43.44 11.85
N TYR A 335 -1.77 43.99 12.61
CA TYR A 335 -1.95 45.30 13.20
C TYR A 335 -1.85 46.32 12.08
N VAL A 336 -2.98 46.75 11.53
CA VAL A 336 -3.03 48.02 10.83
C VAL A 336 -2.81 49.09 11.91
N ASP A 337 -1.61 49.63 11.97
CA ASP A 337 -1.31 50.80 12.80
C ASP A 337 -2.21 51.95 12.32
N THR A 338 -3.40 52.04 12.87
CA THR A 338 -4.18 53.26 12.80
C THR A 338 -3.49 54.22 13.70
N TYR A 339 -2.42 54.85 13.19
CA TYR A 339 -1.91 56.05 13.83
C TYR A 339 -3.08 57.04 13.92
N PRO A 340 -3.50 57.46 15.13
CA PRO A 340 -4.45 58.54 15.23
C PRO A 340 -3.80 59.74 14.57
N THR A 341 -4.35 60.19 13.47
CA THR A 341 -3.95 61.42 12.83
C THR A 341 -4.08 62.51 13.87
N LEU A 342 -2.95 62.87 14.48
CA LEU A 342 -2.86 64.07 15.34
C LEU A 342 -3.25 65.25 14.47
N ARG A 343 -4.54 65.65 14.56
CA ARG A 343 -5.01 66.93 14.01
C ARG A 343 -4.17 68.03 14.66
N ARG A 344 -3.18 68.55 13.96
CA ARG A 344 -2.52 69.76 14.35
C ARG A 344 -3.59 70.84 14.54
N LYS A 345 -3.79 71.32 15.77
CA LYS A 345 -4.59 72.52 16.02
C LYS A 345 -4.02 73.68 15.17
N PRO A 346 -4.86 74.34 14.41
CA PRO A 346 -4.39 75.52 13.67
C PRO A 346 -3.86 76.56 14.63
N PRO A 347 -2.81 77.29 14.28
CA PRO A 347 -2.24 78.32 15.14
C PRO A 347 -3.28 79.41 15.39
N THR A 348 -3.52 79.72 16.67
CA THR A 348 -4.35 80.83 17.12
C THR A 348 -3.71 82.12 16.63
N LYS A 349 -4.35 82.86 15.71
CA LYS A 349 -3.98 84.21 15.34
C LYS A 349 -4.17 85.09 16.56
N ARG A 350 -3.10 85.64 17.13
CA ARG A 350 -3.16 86.76 18.02
C ARG A 350 -3.49 88.02 17.18
N LEU A 351 -4.65 88.58 17.38
CA LEU A 351 -4.98 89.91 16.95
C LEU A 351 -4.23 90.90 17.87
N ARG A 352 -3.46 91.84 17.23
CA ARG A 352 -2.99 93.10 17.86
C ARG A 352 -3.99 94.17 17.64
#